data_d35b2c783e43a15654923a897389ebfe
#
_entry.id   d35b2c783e43a15654923a897389ebfe
#
_cell.length_a   1.000
_cell.length_b   1.000
_cell.length_c   1.000
_cell.angle_alpha   90.00
_cell.angle_beta   90.00
_cell.angle_gamma   90.00
#
_symmetry.space_group_name_H-M   'P 1'
#
loop_
_entity.id
_entity.type
_entity.pdbx_description
1 polymer ?
#
loop_
_entity_poly.entity_id
_entity_poly.type
_entity_poly.pdbx_seq_one_letter_code
_entity_poly.pdbx_strand_id
1 'polypeptide(L)'
;MLDFQIPRITSESVEQNRGTFTIEPLDRGFGYTFGNSLRRVLLSSLAGAAVTSVRIEGVAHEFSTVQGVKEDVTDIVLNLKGIVCRMHSDASEVEAPLVVTGPGEITAKDIDLPAGVEILNPDVHIATLEKKTKLELYMTIGRGRGYRPAEENKSADQPIGVIPIDSIFSPVRRVAYAVEQARVGQKTDFDKLTLDIETDGSIEPQAALREAAELLISQLAIFTDADRIQELRAAPGGQLDGHGLAVGASGAPAALQGEEWSILIEELELGVRSYNCLKRAGIQTVGDLISKSEGELNAIPNFGKKSIDEVIETLEARGLHLRQD
;
A
#
# COMPACT_ATOMS: atom_id res chain seq x y z
N MET A 1 -35.45 -12.56 -1.59
CA MET A 1 -34.06 -12.42 -2.08
C MET A 1 -33.84 -10.94 -2.39
N LEU A 2 -32.97 -10.27 -1.65
CA LEU A 2 -32.58 -8.92 -1.98
C LEU A 2 -31.70 -9.05 -3.22
N ASP A 3 -32.14 -8.45 -4.31
CA ASP A 3 -31.46 -8.46 -5.60
C ASP A 3 -30.33 -7.41 -5.52
N PHE A 4 -29.22 -7.78 -4.87
CA PHE A 4 -28.03 -6.93 -4.77
C PHE A 4 -27.39 -6.89 -6.16
N GLN A 5 -27.51 -5.77 -6.81
CA GLN A 5 -26.71 -5.52 -8.00
C GLN A 5 -25.29 -5.17 -7.56
N ILE A 6 -24.33 -5.91 -8.08
CA ILE A 6 -22.90 -5.72 -7.75
C ILE A 6 -22.44 -4.44 -8.45
N PRO A 7 -21.96 -3.43 -7.69
CA PRO A 7 -21.36 -2.22 -8.27
C PRO A 7 -20.17 -2.56 -9.14
N ARG A 8 -20.00 -1.83 -10.24
CA ARG A 8 -18.87 -1.99 -11.16
C ARG A 8 -18.30 -0.63 -11.51
N ILE A 9 -17.00 -0.61 -11.77
CA ILE A 9 -16.38 0.54 -12.44
C ILE A 9 -16.79 0.48 -13.90
N THR A 10 -17.65 1.40 -14.34
CA THR A 10 -18.25 1.41 -15.68
C THR A 10 -17.46 2.27 -16.65
N SER A 11 -16.73 3.26 -16.15
CA SER A 11 -15.87 4.12 -16.96
C SER A 11 -14.63 4.46 -16.16
N GLU A 12 -13.49 4.36 -16.81
CA GLU A 12 -12.18 4.73 -16.29
C GLU A 12 -11.45 5.52 -17.37
N SER A 13 -11.00 6.73 -17.01
CA SER A 13 -10.14 7.56 -17.85
C SER A 13 -8.94 7.96 -17.00
N VAL A 14 -7.74 7.56 -17.42
CA VAL A 14 -6.49 7.93 -16.76
C VAL A 14 -5.63 8.70 -17.76
N GLU A 15 -5.34 9.94 -17.44
CA GLU A 15 -4.46 10.82 -18.22
C GLU A 15 -3.32 11.27 -17.32
N GLN A 16 -2.12 10.77 -17.56
CA GLN A 16 -0.93 11.05 -16.75
C GLN A 16 -1.21 10.82 -15.24
N ASN A 17 -1.26 11.92 -14.47
CA ASN A 17 -1.44 11.90 -13.01
C ASN A 17 -2.90 12.12 -12.57
N ARG A 18 -3.86 12.11 -13.49
CA ARG A 18 -5.28 12.31 -13.22
C ARG A 18 -6.10 11.12 -13.69
N GLY A 19 -6.97 10.62 -12.80
CA GLY A 19 -7.89 9.52 -13.10
C GLY A 19 -9.32 9.88 -12.75
N THR A 20 -10.26 9.58 -13.65
CA THR A 20 -11.70 9.71 -13.40
C THR A 20 -12.33 8.33 -13.42
N PHE A 21 -12.99 7.96 -12.33
CA PHE A 21 -13.59 6.64 -12.11
C PHE A 21 -15.10 6.80 -11.90
N THR A 22 -15.89 6.08 -12.68
CA THR A 22 -17.34 6.04 -12.53
C THR A 22 -17.79 4.68 -12.01
N ILE A 23 -18.50 4.68 -10.90
CA ILE A 23 -18.95 3.47 -10.19
C ILE A 23 -20.48 3.48 -10.15
N GLU A 24 -21.09 2.48 -10.74
CA GLU A 24 -22.54 2.28 -10.75
C GLU A 24 -22.92 0.80 -10.99
N PRO A 25 -24.11 0.35 -10.59
CA PRO A 25 -25.06 1.04 -9.72
C PRO A 25 -24.69 0.86 -8.25
N LEU A 26 -24.87 1.90 -7.45
CA LEU A 26 -24.77 1.86 -5.99
C LEU A 26 -26.14 1.99 -5.38
N ASP A 27 -26.41 1.32 -4.25
CA ASP A 27 -27.63 1.54 -3.50
C ASP A 27 -27.72 2.99 -3.04
N ARG A 28 -28.94 3.51 -2.95
CA ARG A 28 -29.21 4.90 -2.60
C ARG A 28 -28.52 5.33 -1.30
N GLY A 29 -27.75 6.41 -1.39
CA GLY A 29 -26.97 7.00 -0.29
C GLY A 29 -25.53 6.47 -0.20
N PHE A 30 -25.22 5.31 -0.79
CA PHE A 30 -23.87 4.76 -0.78
C PHE A 30 -22.88 5.57 -1.64
N GLY A 31 -23.37 6.25 -2.67
CA GLY A 31 -22.54 7.18 -3.46
C GLY A 31 -21.87 8.23 -2.59
N TYR A 32 -22.63 8.89 -1.71
CA TYR A 32 -22.07 9.87 -0.76
C TYR A 32 -21.20 9.23 0.30
N THR A 33 -21.59 8.07 0.83
CA THR A 33 -20.82 7.36 1.85
C THR A 33 -19.44 6.96 1.32
N PHE A 34 -19.39 6.33 0.16
CA PHE A 34 -18.12 5.91 -0.44
C PHE A 34 -17.30 7.10 -0.95
N GLY A 35 -17.95 8.06 -1.63
CA GLY A 35 -17.28 9.25 -2.14
C GLY A 35 -16.58 10.04 -1.05
N ASN A 36 -17.26 10.30 0.06
CA ASN A 36 -16.67 11.03 1.19
C ASN A 36 -15.59 10.21 1.91
N SER A 37 -15.84 8.92 2.17
CA SER A 37 -14.88 8.07 2.87
C SER A 37 -13.59 7.89 2.07
N LEU A 38 -13.70 7.56 0.77
CA LEU A 38 -12.56 7.42 -0.13
C LEU A 38 -11.79 8.74 -0.27
N ARG A 39 -12.51 9.87 -0.46
CA ARG A 39 -11.86 11.18 -0.53
C ARG A 39 -11.02 11.48 0.71
N ARG A 40 -11.54 11.20 1.90
CA ARG A 40 -10.81 11.43 3.16
C ARG A 40 -9.56 10.58 3.25
N VAL A 41 -9.68 9.29 2.96
CA VAL A 41 -8.56 8.35 3.03
C VAL A 41 -7.49 8.67 1.99
N LEU A 42 -7.89 8.96 0.75
CA LEU A 42 -6.99 9.37 -0.34
C LEU A 42 -6.15 10.59 0.03
N LEU A 43 -6.74 11.60 0.66
CA LEU A 43 -6.03 12.84 1.00
C LEU A 43 -5.17 12.76 2.26
N SER A 44 -5.48 11.86 3.21
CA SER A 44 -4.84 11.90 4.53
C SER A 44 -4.09 10.63 4.93
N SER A 45 -4.36 9.49 4.30
CA SER A 45 -3.95 8.21 4.88
C SER A 45 -2.99 7.40 4.02
N LEU A 46 -2.82 7.78 2.75
CA LEU A 46 -1.85 7.13 1.87
C LEU A 46 -0.43 7.48 2.30
N ALA A 47 0.46 6.51 2.18
CA ALA A 47 1.87 6.68 2.46
C ALA A 47 2.59 7.34 1.27
N GLY A 48 3.58 8.16 1.57
CA GLY A 48 4.46 8.76 0.57
C GLY A 48 5.81 9.10 1.14
N ALA A 49 6.65 9.76 0.35
CA ALA A 49 7.98 10.20 0.73
C ALA A 49 8.12 11.71 0.50
N ALA A 50 8.83 12.39 1.41
CA ALA A 50 9.09 13.82 1.29
C ALA A 50 10.41 14.18 1.98
N VAL A 51 10.94 15.35 1.66
CA VAL A 51 12.09 15.92 2.38
C VAL A 51 11.63 16.35 3.78
N THR A 52 12.28 15.85 4.82
CA THR A 52 11.95 16.11 6.23
C THR A 52 12.87 17.11 6.89
N SER A 53 14.13 17.18 6.47
CA SER A 53 15.10 18.13 6.97
C SER A 53 16.19 18.40 5.95
N VAL A 54 16.89 19.51 6.14
CA VAL A 54 18.07 19.87 5.36
C VAL A 54 19.18 20.43 6.25
N ARG A 55 20.41 20.10 5.93
CA ARG A 55 21.61 20.71 6.50
C ARG A 55 22.41 21.32 5.36
N ILE A 56 22.72 22.61 5.49
CA ILE A 56 23.53 23.36 4.52
C ILE A 56 24.85 23.71 5.20
N GLU A 57 25.98 23.39 4.58
CA GLU A 57 27.28 23.68 5.17
C GLU A 57 27.48 25.19 5.34
N GLY A 58 27.91 25.58 6.55
CA GLY A 58 28.11 26.99 6.90
C GLY A 58 26.82 27.75 7.30
N VAL A 59 25.70 27.09 7.40
CA VAL A 59 24.40 27.67 7.79
C VAL A 59 23.97 27.11 9.15
N ALA A 60 23.57 28.01 10.05
CA ALA A 60 23.12 27.63 11.40
C ALA A 60 21.59 27.63 11.58
N HIS A 61 20.87 28.40 10.76
CA HIS A 61 19.39 28.53 10.85
C HIS A 61 18.80 29.02 9.53
N GLU A 62 17.49 28.87 9.37
CA GLU A 62 16.71 29.15 8.14
C GLU A 62 16.75 30.60 7.69
N PHE A 63 16.96 31.55 8.59
CA PHE A 63 17.03 32.99 8.28
C PHE A 63 18.46 33.46 7.92
N SER A 64 19.23 32.62 7.31
CA SER A 64 20.59 32.88 6.85
C SER A 64 20.65 33.05 5.34
N THR A 65 21.77 33.61 4.87
CA THR A 65 22.13 33.64 3.45
C THR A 65 23.38 32.80 3.21
N VAL A 66 23.43 32.15 2.04
CA VAL A 66 24.60 31.38 1.61
C VAL A 66 25.47 32.25 0.69
N GLN A 67 26.74 32.40 1.00
CA GLN A 67 27.63 33.26 0.22
C GLN A 67 27.76 32.75 -1.22
N GLY A 68 27.42 33.60 -2.20
CA GLY A 68 27.53 33.28 -3.62
C GLY A 68 26.32 32.47 -4.18
N VAL A 69 25.28 32.29 -3.38
CA VAL A 69 23.95 31.81 -3.78
C VAL A 69 23.02 33.00 -3.85
N LYS A 70 22.15 33.04 -4.84
CA LYS A 70 21.21 34.13 -5.07
C LYS A 70 20.05 34.08 -4.11
N GLU A 71 19.52 32.87 -3.87
CA GLU A 71 18.41 32.58 -2.99
C GLU A 71 18.88 32.57 -1.53
N ASP A 72 18.01 32.98 -0.62
CA ASP A 72 18.22 32.76 0.80
C ASP A 72 17.88 31.32 1.23
N VAL A 73 18.21 30.96 2.45
CA VAL A 73 17.98 29.60 2.96
C VAL A 73 16.47 29.29 3.01
N THR A 74 15.63 30.27 3.29
CA THR A 74 14.18 30.13 3.31
C THR A 74 13.65 29.76 1.91
N ASP A 75 14.14 30.45 0.87
CA ASP A 75 13.78 30.16 -0.51
C ASP A 75 14.23 28.76 -0.92
N ILE A 76 15.46 28.36 -0.54
CA ILE A 76 15.97 26.99 -0.79
C ILE A 76 15.04 25.94 -0.12
N VAL A 77 14.68 26.16 1.15
CA VAL A 77 13.75 25.27 1.88
C VAL A 77 12.41 25.18 1.17
N LEU A 78 11.84 26.30 0.68
CA LEU A 78 10.59 26.30 -0.07
C LEU A 78 10.70 25.53 -1.40
N ASN A 79 11.83 25.67 -2.09
CA ASN A 79 12.10 24.92 -3.31
C ASN A 79 12.22 23.41 -3.06
N LEU A 80 12.90 23.01 -1.98
CA LEU A 80 13.03 21.61 -1.56
C LEU A 80 11.67 20.96 -1.24
N LYS A 81 10.71 21.69 -0.70
CA LYS A 81 9.33 21.22 -0.46
C LYS A 81 8.60 20.85 -1.74
N GLY A 82 9.01 21.43 -2.88
CA GLY A 82 8.46 21.13 -4.19
C GLY A 82 8.94 19.81 -4.81
N ILE A 83 9.96 19.16 -4.22
CA ILE A 83 10.51 17.91 -4.73
C ILE A 83 9.55 16.76 -4.45
N VAL A 84 9.19 16.02 -5.50
CA VAL A 84 8.36 14.80 -5.40
C VAL A 84 9.27 13.59 -5.41
N CYS A 85 9.27 12.87 -4.30
CA CYS A 85 10.09 11.68 -4.09
C CYS A 85 9.29 10.40 -4.08
N ARG A 86 9.90 9.31 -4.56
CA ARG A 86 9.42 7.93 -4.36
C ARG A 86 10.51 7.12 -3.69
N MET A 87 10.18 6.40 -2.63
CA MET A 87 11.08 5.50 -1.93
C MET A 87 10.65 4.05 -2.12
N HIS A 88 11.51 3.23 -2.67
CA HIS A 88 11.32 1.79 -2.84
C HIS A 88 11.96 0.96 -1.71
N SER A 89 12.94 1.55 -0.99
CA SER A 89 13.61 0.90 0.14
C SER A 89 12.72 0.81 1.37
N ASP A 90 12.93 -0.19 2.23
CA ASP A 90 12.20 -0.32 3.52
C ASP A 90 12.73 0.65 4.61
N ALA A 91 13.74 1.46 4.29
CA ALA A 91 14.27 2.45 5.19
C ALA A 91 13.21 3.51 5.54
N SER A 92 13.15 3.91 6.81
CA SER A 92 12.26 4.99 7.27
C SER A 92 12.73 6.36 6.78
N GLU A 93 14.05 6.56 6.74
CA GLU A 93 14.72 7.81 6.32
C GLU A 93 16.01 7.50 5.59
N VAL A 94 16.38 8.36 4.64
CA VAL A 94 17.59 8.25 3.84
C VAL A 94 18.17 9.64 3.64
N GLU A 95 19.50 9.79 3.75
CA GLU A 95 20.20 11.04 3.48
C GLU A 95 20.62 11.09 2.00
N ALA A 96 20.34 12.23 1.35
CA ALA A 96 20.69 12.51 -0.04
C ALA A 96 21.55 13.77 -0.09
N PRO A 97 22.85 13.66 -0.45
CA PRO A 97 23.74 14.80 -0.60
C PRO A 97 23.53 15.51 -1.93
N LEU A 98 23.74 16.84 -1.92
CA LEU A 98 23.86 17.67 -3.11
C LEU A 98 25.14 18.50 -2.96
N VAL A 99 26.11 18.23 -3.82
CA VAL A 99 27.40 18.91 -3.81
C VAL A 99 27.70 19.46 -5.20
N VAL A 100 27.52 20.76 -5.37
CA VAL A 100 27.69 21.44 -6.67
C VAL A 100 28.66 22.59 -6.55
N THR A 101 29.48 22.80 -7.59
CA THR A 101 30.39 23.95 -7.71
C THR A 101 29.98 24.76 -8.94
N GLY A 102 29.59 26.03 -8.70
CA GLY A 102 29.05 26.92 -9.74
C GLY A 102 30.08 27.73 -10.51
N PRO A 103 29.67 28.68 -11.34
CA PRO A 103 28.31 29.25 -11.42
C PRO A 103 27.33 28.42 -12.22
N GLY A 104 26.05 28.52 -11.90
CA GLY A 104 24.97 27.84 -12.62
C GLY A 104 23.69 27.68 -11.79
N GLU A 105 22.66 27.25 -12.45
CA GLU A 105 21.41 26.85 -11.83
C GLU A 105 21.51 25.43 -11.30
N ILE A 106 21.05 25.21 -10.07
CA ILE A 106 21.00 23.91 -9.41
C ILE A 106 19.56 23.43 -9.42
N THR A 107 19.38 22.21 -9.89
CA THR A 107 18.08 21.56 -9.97
C THR A 107 18.09 20.25 -9.19
N ALA A 108 16.92 19.64 -9.05
CA ALA A 108 16.80 18.35 -8.36
C ALA A 108 17.57 17.20 -9.06
N LYS A 109 18.02 17.37 -10.31
CA LYS A 109 18.91 16.42 -11.02
C LYS A 109 20.28 16.30 -10.40
N ASP A 110 20.75 17.37 -9.75
CA ASP A 110 22.10 17.46 -9.20
C ASP A 110 22.23 16.77 -7.84
N ILE A 111 21.11 16.23 -7.32
CA ILE A 111 21.06 15.48 -6.07
C ILE A 111 21.64 14.09 -6.30
N ASP A 112 22.59 13.68 -5.46
CA ASP A 112 23.13 12.32 -5.46
C ASP A 112 22.17 11.42 -4.68
N LEU A 113 21.34 10.65 -5.42
CA LEU A 113 20.29 9.84 -4.86
C LEU A 113 20.84 8.49 -4.42
N PRO A 114 20.59 8.08 -3.17
CA PRO A 114 20.92 6.74 -2.71
C PRO A 114 20.03 5.69 -3.37
N ALA A 115 20.48 4.43 -3.37
CA ALA A 115 19.74 3.33 -3.96
C ALA A 115 18.34 3.21 -3.34
N GLY A 116 17.32 3.09 -4.20
CA GLY A 116 15.92 2.95 -3.79
C GLY A 116 15.18 4.26 -3.55
N VAL A 117 15.74 5.41 -3.92
CA VAL A 117 15.06 6.70 -3.95
C VAL A 117 15.05 7.25 -5.37
N GLU A 118 13.92 7.78 -5.80
CA GLU A 118 13.70 8.38 -7.11
C GLU A 118 13.06 9.75 -6.95
N ILE A 119 13.51 10.73 -7.73
CA ILE A 119 12.87 12.05 -7.87
C ILE A 119 12.11 12.10 -9.19
N LEU A 120 10.83 12.42 -9.13
CA LEU A 120 9.92 12.40 -10.27
C LEU A 120 9.85 13.72 -11.03
N ASN A 121 10.27 14.80 -10.39
CA ASN A 121 10.33 16.15 -10.96
C ASN A 121 11.76 16.72 -10.94
N PRO A 122 12.68 16.12 -11.70
CA PRO A 122 14.11 16.45 -11.65
C PRO A 122 14.45 17.87 -12.07
N ASP A 123 13.56 18.57 -12.77
CA ASP A 123 13.75 19.93 -13.26
C ASP A 123 13.38 21.02 -12.23
N VAL A 124 12.97 20.63 -11.02
CA VAL A 124 12.66 21.60 -9.96
C VAL A 124 13.92 22.39 -9.61
N HIS A 125 13.79 23.70 -9.67
CA HIS A 125 14.82 24.64 -9.26
C HIS A 125 15.06 24.57 -7.74
N ILE A 126 16.32 24.51 -7.33
CA ILE A 126 16.70 24.51 -5.91
C ILE A 126 17.39 25.84 -5.56
N ALA A 127 18.43 26.21 -6.28
CA ALA A 127 19.22 27.41 -6.03
C ALA A 127 20.00 27.84 -7.26
N THR A 128 20.52 29.07 -7.27
CA THR A 128 21.41 29.62 -8.32
C THR A 128 22.75 30.03 -7.73
N LEU A 129 23.83 29.47 -8.24
CA LEU A 129 25.17 29.90 -7.89
C LEU A 129 25.66 31.03 -8.82
N GLU A 130 25.97 32.20 -8.24
CA GLU A 130 26.43 33.37 -9.00
C GLU A 130 27.90 33.34 -9.28
N LYS A 131 28.72 32.70 -8.42
CA LYS A 131 30.18 32.66 -8.46
C LYS A 131 30.66 31.22 -8.43
N LYS A 132 32.01 31.06 -8.61
CA LYS A 132 32.69 29.77 -8.36
C LYS A 132 32.69 29.46 -6.85
N THR A 133 31.49 29.23 -6.33
CA THR A 133 31.27 28.86 -4.93
C THR A 133 30.77 27.41 -4.91
N LYS A 134 31.13 26.68 -3.87
CA LYS A 134 30.68 25.33 -3.62
C LYS A 134 29.46 25.39 -2.72
N LEU A 135 28.35 24.78 -3.12
CA LEU A 135 27.18 24.53 -2.27
C LEU A 135 27.19 23.06 -1.85
N GLU A 136 27.20 22.83 -0.55
CA GLU A 136 27.06 21.51 0.04
C GLU A 136 25.78 21.47 0.88
N LEU A 137 24.85 20.61 0.47
CA LEU A 137 23.56 20.45 1.08
C LEU A 137 23.30 18.97 1.30
N TYR A 138 22.81 18.61 2.47
CA TYR A 138 22.43 17.25 2.84
C TYR A 138 20.98 17.26 3.24
N MET A 139 20.13 16.60 2.44
CA MET A 139 18.70 16.50 2.75
C MET A 139 18.38 15.12 3.28
N THR A 140 17.45 15.04 4.23
CA THR A 140 16.86 13.79 4.68
C THR A 140 15.52 13.61 4.02
N ILE A 141 15.33 12.47 3.34
CA ILE A 141 14.08 12.06 2.73
C ILE A 141 13.49 10.99 3.61
N GLY A 142 12.28 11.20 4.12
CA GLY A 142 11.59 10.28 5.00
C GLY A 142 10.27 9.78 4.43
N ARG A 143 9.75 8.70 5.01
CA ARG A 143 8.40 8.18 4.76
C ARG A 143 7.42 8.70 5.80
N GLY A 144 6.20 8.96 5.36
CA GLY A 144 5.14 9.39 6.24
C GLY A 144 3.77 9.32 5.59
N ARG A 145 2.77 9.90 6.26
CA ARG A 145 1.40 10.00 5.79
C ARG A 145 0.87 11.41 6.02
N GLY A 146 0.09 11.91 5.07
CA GLY A 146 -0.54 13.20 5.17
C GLY A 146 0.46 14.36 5.23
N TYR A 147 0.31 15.25 6.20
CA TYR A 147 1.16 16.42 6.43
C TYR A 147 1.81 16.33 7.81
N ARG A 148 3.10 16.64 7.90
CA ARG A 148 3.85 16.73 9.15
C ARG A 148 4.53 18.09 9.22
N PRO A 149 4.23 18.93 10.23
CA PRO A 149 4.89 20.20 10.42
C PRO A 149 6.36 20.03 10.81
N ALA A 150 7.18 21.07 10.58
CA ALA A 150 8.62 21.04 10.84
C ALA A 150 8.95 20.71 12.31
N GLU A 151 8.12 21.17 13.25
CA GLU A 151 8.32 20.87 14.67
C GLU A 151 8.27 19.37 14.99
N GLU A 152 7.45 18.60 14.27
CA GLU A 152 7.34 17.14 14.44
C GLU A 152 8.48 16.39 13.74
N ASN A 153 9.13 17.03 12.75
CA ASN A 153 10.32 16.49 12.09
C ASN A 153 11.60 16.78 12.89
N LYS A 154 11.51 17.59 13.97
CA LYS A 154 12.65 17.91 14.81
C LYS A 154 12.90 16.79 15.82
N SER A 155 14.08 16.16 15.75
CA SER A 155 14.53 15.20 16.76
C SER A 155 15.23 15.91 17.94
N ALA A 156 15.08 15.37 19.16
CA ALA A 156 15.74 15.92 20.34
C ALA A 156 17.29 15.86 20.24
N ASP A 157 17.81 14.87 19.53
CA ASP A 157 19.26 14.66 19.34
C ASP A 157 19.77 15.24 18.02
N GLN A 158 19.02 16.13 17.37
CA GLN A 158 19.36 16.69 16.07
C GLN A 158 20.59 17.62 16.18
N PRO A 159 21.61 17.44 15.32
CA PRO A 159 22.78 18.31 15.31
C PRO A 159 22.42 19.78 15.03
N ILE A 160 23.24 20.71 15.57
CA ILE A 160 23.10 22.14 15.25
C ILE A 160 23.32 22.34 13.74
N GLY A 161 22.48 23.17 13.11
CA GLY A 161 22.52 23.45 11.67
C GLY A 161 21.64 22.57 10.80
N VAL A 162 20.96 21.60 11.38
CA VAL A 162 19.90 20.86 10.67
C VAL A 162 18.59 21.64 10.78
N ILE A 163 18.02 21.99 9.65
CA ILE A 163 16.78 22.77 9.51
C ILE A 163 15.64 21.78 9.19
N PRO A 164 14.66 21.59 10.08
CA PRO A 164 13.52 20.76 9.81
C PRO A 164 12.60 21.44 8.79
N ILE A 165 11.97 20.65 7.93
CA ILE A 165 11.09 21.11 6.85
C ILE A 165 9.70 20.50 7.05
N ASP A 166 8.64 21.32 6.83
CA ASP A 166 7.29 20.76 6.74
C ASP A 166 7.19 19.79 5.57
N SER A 167 6.66 18.62 5.83
CA SER A 167 6.66 17.54 4.85
C SER A 167 5.24 17.17 4.42
N ILE A 168 4.97 17.20 3.12
CA ILE A 168 3.73 16.75 2.52
C ILE A 168 3.99 15.35 1.96
N PHE A 169 3.57 14.32 2.70
CA PHE A 169 3.75 12.93 2.29
C PHE A 169 2.63 12.43 1.41
N SER A 170 1.45 13.11 1.41
CA SER A 170 0.31 12.65 0.62
C SER A 170 0.64 12.67 -0.87
N PRO A 171 0.57 11.50 -1.56
CA PRO A 171 0.78 11.41 -3.01
C PRO A 171 -0.41 11.95 -3.81
N VAL A 172 -1.53 12.24 -3.15
CA VAL A 172 -2.76 12.72 -3.79
C VAL A 172 -2.91 14.21 -3.55
N ARG A 173 -2.95 14.99 -4.63
CA ARG A 173 -3.08 16.45 -4.61
C ARG A 173 -4.52 16.91 -4.51
N ARG A 174 -5.40 16.22 -5.25
CA ARG A 174 -6.80 16.62 -5.33
C ARG A 174 -7.70 15.41 -5.48
N VAL A 175 -8.84 15.43 -4.78
CA VAL A 175 -9.94 14.49 -4.96
C VAL A 175 -11.25 15.26 -5.02
N ALA A 176 -11.99 15.09 -6.10
CA ALA A 176 -13.36 15.55 -6.22
C ALA A 176 -14.29 14.35 -6.46
N TYR A 177 -15.52 14.43 -6.01
CA TYR A 177 -16.53 13.44 -6.33
C TYR A 177 -17.88 14.08 -6.61
N ALA A 178 -18.65 13.43 -7.47
CA ALA A 178 -20.04 13.77 -7.77
C ALA A 178 -20.91 12.53 -7.63
N VAL A 179 -22.12 12.72 -7.15
CA VAL A 179 -23.11 11.65 -7.03
C VAL A 179 -24.34 12.05 -7.85
N GLU A 180 -24.70 11.20 -8.81
CA GLU A 180 -25.83 11.36 -9.69
C GLU A 180 -26.77 10.17 -9.51
N GLN A 181 -28.02 10.31 -9.96
CA GLN A 181 -28.96 9.19 -9.97
C GLN A 181 -28.62 8.25 -11.14
N ALA A 182 -28.61 6.94 -10.84
CA ALA A 182 -28.46 5.91 -11.84
C ALA A 182 -29.79 5.18 -12.04
N ARG A 183 -30.04 4.70 -13.28
CA ARG A 183 -31.22 3.91 -13.64
C ARG A 183 -30.80 2.49 -14.01
N VAL A 184 -31.43 1.52 -13.35
CA VAL A 184 -31.27 0.11 -13.68
C VAL A 184 -32.64 -0.48 -14.06
N GLY A 185 -32.84 -0.72 -15.35
CA GLY A 185 -34.13 -1.15 -15.87
C GLY A 185 -35.19 -0.08 -15.64
N GLN A 186 -36.21 -0.40 -14.85
CA GLN A 186 -37.30 0.53 -14.48
C GLN A 186 -37.08 1.22 -13.12
N LYS A 187 -36.07 0.81 -12.35
CA LYS A 187 -35.76 1.39 -11.04
C LYS A 187 -34.75 2.56 -11.21
N THR A 188 -35.04 3.70 -10.59
CA THR A 188 -34.25 4.92 -10.62
C THR A 188 -33.61 5.25 -9.27
N ASP A 189 -33.67 4.32 -8.31
CA ASP A 189 -33.26 4.54 -6.92
C ASP A 189 -31.81 4.13 -6.64
N PHE A 190 -30.97 4.19 -7.64
CA PHE A 190 -29.54 3.90 -7.51
C PHE A 190 -28.71 5.17 -7.62
N ASP A 191 -27.53 5.14 -7.02
CA ASP A 191 -26.53 6.19 -7.13
C ASP A 191 -25.47 5.80 -8.17
N LYS A 192 -24.97 6.82 -8.87
CA LYS A 192 -23.76 6.78 -9.70
C LYS A 192 -22.74 7.69 -9.07
N LEU A 193 -21.60 7.15 -8.67
CA LEU A 193 -20.49 7.88 -8.10
C LEU A 193 -19.43 8.11 -9.17
N THR A 194 -19.04 9.36 -9.38
CA THR A 194 -17.89 9.74 -10.19
C THR A 194 -16.82 10.31 -9.28
N LEU A 195 -15.62 9.72 -9.28
CA LEU A 195 -14.43 10.16 -8.54
C LEU A 195 -13.40 10.72 -9.53
N ASP A 196 -12.89 11.90 -9.24
CA ASP A 196 -11.79 12.56 -9.97
C ASP A 196 -10.60 12.69 -9.02
N ILE A 197 -9.51 11.99 -9.33
CA ILE A 197 -8.32 11.86 -8.48
C ILE A 197 -7.12 12.42 -9.25
N GLU A 198 -6.40 13.35 -8.65
CA GLU A 198 -5.16 13.91 -9.18
C GLU A 198 -4.03 13.60 -8.20
N THR A 199 -2.96 12.94 -8.69
CA THR A 199 -1.77 12.57 -7.92
C THR A 199 -0.60 13.49 -8.26
N ASP A 200 0.48 13.36 -7.52
CA ASP A 200 1.75 14.04 -7.80
C ASP A 200 2.66 13.27 -8.77
N GLY A 201 2.24 12.07 -9.19
CA GLY A 201 2.99 11.15 -10.06
C GLY A 201 3.76 10.07 -9.30
N SER A 202 3.85 10.14 -7.96
CA SER A 202 4.49 9.09 -7.16
C SER A 202 3.67 7.80 -7.11
N ILE A 203 2.36 7.91 -7.31
CA ILE A 203 1.43 6.79 -7.42
C ILE A 203 0.46 7.02 -8.57
N GLU A 204 0.07 5.98 -9.28
CA GLU A 204 -0.98 6.04 -10.28
C GLU A 204 -2.35 6.23 -9.63
N PRO A 205 -3.28 7.02 -10.23
CA PRO A 205 -4.60 7.27 -9.66
C PRO A 205 -5.40 6.00 -9.34
N GLN A 206 -5.31 4.98 -10.19
CA GLN A 206 -5.96 3.69 -9.97
C GLN A 206 -5.37 2.93 -8.78
N ALA A 207 -4.04 2.93 -8.65
CA ALA A 207 -3.34 2.33 -7.52
C ALA A 207 -3.68 3.04 -6.20
N ALA A 208 -3.74 4.39 -6.22
CA ALA A 208 -4.14 5.20 -5.08
C ALA A 208 -5.57 4.88 -4.62
N LEU A 209 -6.52 4.74 -5.57
CA LEU A 209 -7.90 4.37 -5.27
C LEU A 209 -7.99 2.97 -4.64
N ARG A 210 -7.22 2.00 -5.17
CA ARG A 210 -7.16 0.64 -4.64
C ARG A 210 -6.61 0.62 -3.21
N GLU A 211 -5.47 1.27 -2.97
CA GLU A 211 -4.84 1.35 -1.65
C GLU A 211 -5.76 2.02 -0.62
N ALA A 212 -6.45 3.09 -1.01
CA ALA A 212 -7.43 3.76 -0.15
C ALA A 212 -8.62 2.85 0.21
N ALA A 213 -9.11 2.06 -0.75
CA ALA A 213 -10.19 1.10 -0.52
C ALA A 213 -9.73 -0.04 0.41
N GLU A 214 -8.52 -0.57 0.22
CA GLU A 214 -7.93 -1.61 1.09
C GLU A 214 -7.75 -1.10 2.53
N LEU A 215 -7.29 0.14 2.70
CA LEU A 215 -7.20 0.79 4.01
C LEU A 215 -8.57 0.90 4.68
N LEU A 216 -9.63 1.30 3.96
CA LEU A 216 -10.98 1.36 4.49
C LEU A 216 -11.47 -0.02 4.91
N ILE A 217 -11.27 -1.04 4.09
CA ILE A 217 -11.66 -2.42 4.40
C ILE A 217 -10.92 -2.90 5.67
N SER A 218 -9.61 -2.64 5.78
CA SER A 218 -8.83 -3.03 6.94
C SER A 218 -9.30 -2.37 8.24
N GLN A 219 -9.71 -1.10 8.18
CA GLN A 219 -10.25 -0.37 9.33
C GLN A 219 -11.66 -0.81 9.71
N LEU A 220 -12.49 -1.13 8.71
CA LEU A 220 -13.84 -1.65 8.92
C LEU A 220 -13.86 -3.09 9.43
N ALA A 221 -12.76 -3.84 9.23
CA ALA A 221 -12.62 -5.21 9.70
C ALA A 221 -12.82 -5.37 11.21
N ILE A 222 -12.52 -4.34 12.01
CA ILE A 222 -12.73 -4.34 13.46
C ILE A 222 -14.21 -4.45 13.86
N PHE A 223 -15.14 -4.07 12.97
CA PHE A 223 -16.58 -4.10 13.21
C PHE A 223 -17.25 -5.39 12.72
N THR A 224 -16.49 -6.31 12.15
CA THR A 224 -16.98 -7.58 11.63
C THR A 224 -16.05 -8.72 12.04
N ASP A 225 -16.58 -9.94 12.12
CA ASP A 225 -15.77 -11.12 12.38
C ASP A 225 -14.81 -11.36 11.20
N ALA A 226 -13.53 -11.61 11.51
CA ALA A 226 -12.48 -11.78 10.52
C ALA A 226 -12.80 -12.88 9.49
N ASP A 227 -13.45 -13.96 9.92
CA ASP A 227 -13.85 -15.08 9.07
C ASP A 227 -14.87 -14.67 7.99
N ARG A 228 -15.74 -13.71 8.32
CA ARG A 228 -16.75 -13.21 7.38
C ARG A 228 -16.16 -12.33 6.27
N ILE A 229 -15.02 -11.71 6.50
CA ILE A 229 -14.30 -10.94 5.46
C ILE A 229 -13.72 -11.88 4.41
N GLN A 230 -13.21 -13.03 4.81
CA GLN A 230 -12.73 -14.05 3.87
C GLN A 230 -13.87 -14.62 3.03
N GLU A 231 -15.04 -14.86 3.63
CA GLU A 231 -16.25 -15.28 2.90
C GLU A 231 -16.70 -14.21 1.89
N LEU A 232 -16.66 -12.93 2.24
CA LEU A 232 -17.01 -11.83 1.34
C LEU A 232 -16.02 -11.68 0.18
N ARG A 233 -14.75 -12.02 0.38
CA ARG A 233 -13.73 -12.06 -0.69
C ARG A 233 -13.89 -13.27 -1.61
N ALA A 234 -14.38 -14.39 -1.09
CA ALA A 234 -14.61 -15.63 -1.83
C ALA A 234 -15.97 -15.68 -2.54
N ALA A 235 -16.86 -14.69 -2.32
CA ALA A 235 -18.17 -14.65 -2.97
C ALA A 235 -18.02 -14.49 -4.50
N PRO A 236 -18.82 -15.22 -5.33
CA PRO A 236 -18.73 -15.16 -6.79
C PRO A 236 -19.20 -13.79 -7.31
N GLY A 237 -18.28 -12.88 -7.43
CA GLY A 237 -18.44 -11.48 -7.84
C GLY A 237 -17.23 -10.64 -7.47
N GLY A 238 -16.36 -11.15 -6.62
CA GLY A 238 -15.11 -10.50 -6.17
C GLY A 238 -13.86 -10.91 -6.95
N GLN A 239 -13.99 -11.40 -8.17
CA GLN A 239 -12.84 -11.65 -9.05
C GLN A 239 -12.30 -10.31 -9.55
N LEU A 240 -11.52 -9.67 -8.69
CA LEU A 240 -10.54 -8.68 -9.10
C LEU A 240 -9.35 -9.48 -9.61
N ASP A 241 -9.17 -9.51 -10.92
CA ASP A 241 -7.94 -10.00 -11.54
C ASP A 241 -6.79 -9.19 -10.94
N GLY A 242 -6.13 -9.76 -9.96
CA GLY A 242 -5.14 -9.10 -9.14
C GLY A 242 -3.84 -9.84 -9.17
N HIS A 243 -2.80 -9.18 -9.52
CA HIS A 243 -1.46 -9.57 -9.10
C HIS A 243 -1.36 -9.35 -7.59
N GLY A 244 -1.07 -10.45 -6.88
CA GLY A 244 -1.04 -10.49 -5.44
C GLY A 244 -0.02 -9.58 -4.80
N LEU A 245 -0.42 -9.01 -3.67
CA LEU A 245 0.50 -8.53 -2.65
C LEU A 245 0.30 -9.42 -1.42
N ALA A 246 1.29 -10.27 -1.19
CA ALA A 246 1.42 -11.03 0.02
C ALA A 246 1.73 -10.06 1.17
N VAL A 247 0.78 -9.87 2.08
CA VAL A 247 1.05 -9.28 3.38
C VAL A 247 1.70 -10.36 4.23
N GLY A 248 2.93 -10.10 4.63
CA GLY A 248 3.77 -11.05 5.34
C GLY A 248 3.17 -11.57 6.65
N ALA A 249 2.89 -12.85 6.67
CA ALA A 249 2.93 -13.64 7.89
C ALA A 249 4.26 -14.40 7.88
N SER A 250 5.07 -14.12 8.87
CA SER A 250 6.37 -14.73 9.08
C SER A 250 6.26 -16.24 9.23
N GLY A 251 6.98 -16.97 8.40
CA GLY A 251 7.47 -18.33 8.71
C GLY A 251 6.71 -19.49 8.08
N ALA A 252 6.79 -19.65 6.76
CA ALA A 252 6.69 -20.96 6.14
C ALA A 252 7.57 -20.98 4.87
N PRO A 253 8.28 -22.08 4.57
CA PRO A 253 9.19 -22.14 3.44
C PRO A 253 8.43 -22.09 2.12
N ALA A 254 8.88 -21.22 1.22
CA ALA A 254 8.40 -21.10 -0.14
C ALA A 254 8.84 -22.36 -0.94
N ALA A 255 7.93 -23.31 -1.09
CA ALA A 255 7.94 -24.26 -2.20
C ALA A 255 6.58 -24.99 -2.21
N LEU A 256 5.96 -25.04 -3.38
CA LEU A 256 4.73 -25.76 -3.73
C LEU A 256 3.41 -24.97 -3.51
N GLN A 257 3.17 -24.00 -4.38
CA GLN A 257 1.82 -23.48 -4.69
C GLN A 257 1.36 -24.15 -5.99
N GLY A 258 0.60 -25.24 -5.86
CA GLY A 258 -0.09 -25.93 -6.95
C GLY A 258 -1.58 -26.01 -6.62
N GLU A 259 -2.41 -26.21 -7.65
CA GLU A 259 -3.86 -26.42 -7.57
C GLU A 259 -4.30 -27.54 -6.60
N GLU A 260 -3.36 -28.33 -6.10
CA GLU A 260 -3.56 -29.46 -5.20
C GLU A 260 -3.92 -29.09 -3.75
N TRP A 261 -3.68 -27.86 -3.32
CA TRP A 261 -3.97 -27.39 -1.95
C TRP A 261 -5.45 -27.13 -1.68
N SER A 262 -6.20 -26.83 -2.74
CA SER A 262 -7.64 -26.54 -2.70
C SER A 262 -8.52 -27.77 -2.90
N ILE A 263 -7.91 -28.94 -3.13
CA ILE A 263 -8.62 -30.21 -3.28
C ILE A 263 -9.29 -30.56 -1.96
N LEU A 264 -10.57 -30.93 -2.02
CA LEU A 264 -11.33 -31.37 -0.83
C LEU A 264 -10.82 -32.75 -0.39
N ILE A 265 -10.78 -33.01 0.93
CA ILE A 265 -10.42 -34.31 1.49
C ILE A 265 -11.34 -35.45 0.99
N GLU A 266 -12.50 -35.11 0.42
CA GLU A 266 -13.43 -36.04 -0.23
C GLU A 266 -12.82 -36.74 -1.47
N GLU A 267 -11.90 -36.05 -2.17
CA GLU A 267 -11.21 -36.57 -3.36
C GLU A 267 -10.00 -37.45 -3.04
N LEU A 268 -9.64 -37.56 -1.77
CA LEU A 268 -8.52 -38.41 -1.32
C LEU A 268 -8.94 -39.90 -1.19
N GLU A 269 -10.21 -40.24 -1.45
CA GLU A 269 -10.75 -41.62 -1.34
C GLU A 269 -10.43 -42.32 -0.02
N LEU A 270 -10.36 -41.53 1.07
CA LEU A 270 -10.12 -42.05 2.44
C LEU A 270 -11.32 -42.88 2.92
N GLY A 271 -11.05 -43.81 3.79
CA GLY A 271 -12.11 -44.62 4.41
C GLY A 271 -13.12 -43.73 5.15
N VAL A 272 -14.41 -44.10 5.15
CA VAL A 272 -15.52 -43.33 5.73
C VAL A 272 -15.25 -42.91 7.17
N ARG A 273 -14.50 -43.72 7.93
CA ARG A 273 -14.15 -43.42 9.31
C ARG A 273 -13.09 -42.32 9.42
N SER A 274 -12.03 -42.41 8.61
CA SER A 274 -10.95 -41.42 8.56
C SER A 274 -11.48 -40.08 8.09
N TYR A 275 -12.27 -40.05 7.03
CA TYR A 275 -12.95 -38.86 6.51
C TYR A 275 -13.83 -38.17 7.58
N ASN A 276 -14.71 -38.91 8.25
CA ASN A 276 -15.62 -38.33 9.25
C ASN A 276 -14.86 -37.75 10.46
N CYS A 277 -13.73 -38.33 10.85
CA CYS A 277 -12.91 -37.82 11.95
C CYS A 277 -12.20 -36.50 11.55
N LEU A 278 -11.64 -36.43 10.34
CA LEU A 278 -11.01 -35.22 9.81
C LEU A 278 -12.00 -34.08 9.66
N LYS A 279 -13.18 -34.37 9.11
CA LYS A 279 -14.27 -33.37 8.98
C LYS A 279 -14.76 -32.83 10.31
N ARG A 280 -14.85 -33.67 11.37
CA ARG A 280 -15.18 -33.24 12.73
C ARG A 280 -14.07 -32.40 13.38
N ALA A 281 -12.83 -32.61 13.00
CA ALA A 281 -11.68 -31.85 13.45
C ALA A 281 -11.50 -30.52 12.67
N GLY A 282 -12.40 -30.19 11.72
CA GLY A 282 -12.39 -28.95 10.95
C GLY A 282 -11.42 -28.97 9.77
N ILE A 283 -10.89 -30.13 9.39
CA ILE A 283 -10.01 -30.30 8.25
C ILE A 283 -10.88 -30.61 7.02
N GLN A 284 -10.89 -29.73 6.04
CA GLN A 284 -11.76 -29.84 4.86
C GLN A 284 -10.99 -29.95 3.55
N THR A 285 -9.75 -29.44 3.51
CA THR A 285 -8.91 -29.44 2.31
C THR A 285 -7.62 -30.25 2.52
N VAL A 286 -7.00 -30.66 1.42
CA VAL A 286 -5.68 -31.30 1.43
C VAL A 286 -4.64 -30.35 2.02
N GLY A 287 -4.76 -29.04 1.77
CA GLY A 287 -3.90 -28.02 2.37
C GLY A 287 -3.98 -27.97 3.90
N ASP A 288 -5.21 -28.07 4.46
CA ASP A 288 -5.40 -28.15 5.91
C ASP A 288 -4.73 -29.39 6.50
N LEU A 289 -4.83 -30.51 5.78
CA LEU A 289 -4.28 -31.80 6.21
C LEU A 289 -2.75 -31.79 6.22
N ILE A 290 -2.11 -31.25 5.17
CA ILE A 290 -0.64 -31.15 5.05
C ILE A 290 -0.06 -30.16 6.08
N SER A 291 -0.84 -29.17 6.50
CA SER A 291 -0.42 -28.22 7.54
C SER A 291 -0.30 -28.85 8.94
N LYS A 292 -0.86 -30.04 9.15
CA LYS A 292 -0.84 -30.78 10.40
C LYS A 292 0.36 -31.70 10.50
N SER A 293 0.86 -31.88 11.76
CA SER A 293 1.87 -32.90 12.03
C SER A 293 1.22 -34.22 12.43
N GLU A 294 1.99 -35.32 12.37
CA GLU A 294 1.52 -36.63 12.79
C GLU A 294 1.06 -36.63 14.25
N GLY A 295 1.75 -35.84 15.11
CA GLY A 295 1.38 -35.66 16.50
C GLY A 295 0.02 -34.97 16.69
N GLU A 296 -0.26 -33.93 15.88
CA GLU A 296 -1.54 -33.23 15.88
C GLU A 296 -2.69 -34.10 15.39
N LEU A 297 -2.47 -34.94 14.38
CA LEU A 297 -3.47 -35.90 13.89
C LEU A 297 -3.78 -36.98 14.91
N ASN A 298 -2.78 -37.43 15.65
CA ASN A 298 -2.96 -38.41 16.74
C ASN A 298 -3.75 -37.85 17.93
N ALA A 299 -3.77 -36.56 18.12
CA ALA A 299 -4.56 -35.88 19.15
C ALA A 299 -6.07 -35.79 18.84
N ILE A 300 -6.48 -36.08 17.60
CA ILE A 300 -7.88 -36.05 17.19
C ILE A 300 -8.65 -37.22 17.81
N PRO A 301 -9.78 -36.99 18.51
CA PRO A 301 -10.56 -38.03 19.12
C PRO A 301 -11.04 -39.08 18.10
N ASN A 302 -10.79 -40.37 18.41
CA ASN A 302 -11.13 -41.54 17.58
C ASN A 302 -10.37 -41.63 16.23
N PHE A 303 -9.30 -40.86 16.05
CA PHE A 303 -8.40 -40.97 14.91
C PHE A 303 -7.17 -41.84 15.30
N GLY A 304 -7.26 -43.10 14.99
CA GLY A 304 -6.26 -44.11 15.41
C GLY A 304 -5.08 -44.23 14.41
N LYS A 305 -4.02 -44.92 14.86
CA LYS A 305 -2.79 -45.10 14.10
C LYS A 305 -3.02 -45.61 12.67
N LYS A 306 -3.95 -46.57 12.47
CA LYS A 306 -4.34 -47.04 11.15
C LYS A 306 -4.94 -46.01 10.21
N SER A 307 -5.66 -44.99 10.77
CA SER A 307 -6.20 -43.89 9.98
C SER A 307 -5.14 -42.88 9.63
N ILE A 308 -4.11 -42.73 10.46
CA ILE A 308 -2.95 -41.88 10.17
C ILE A 308 -2.11 -42.53 9.06
N ASP A 309 -1.84 -43.83 9.17
CA ASP A 309 -1.10 -44.60 8.13
C ASP A 309 -1.81 -44.51 6.77
N GLU A 310 -3.14 -44.65 6.74
CA GLU A 310 -3.97 -44.51 5.53
C GLU A 310 -3.84 -43.09 4.90
N VAL A 311 -3.87 -42.03 5.72
CA VAL A 311 -3.70 -40.66 5.25
C VAL A 311 -2.31 -40.40 4.70
N ILE A 312 -1.27 -40.91 5.39
CA ILE A 312 0.12 -40.76 4.95
C ILE A 312 0.31 -41.47 3.61
N GLU A 313 -0.15 -42.70 3.46
CA GLU A 313 -0.04 -43.49 2.23
C GLU A 313 -0.75 -42.79 1.06
N THR A 314 -1.93 -42.21 1.31
CA THR A 314 -2.71 -41.50 0.29
C THR A 314 -2.05 -40.20 -0.14
N LEU A 315 -1.44 -39.45 0.81
CA LEU A 315 -0.68 -38.25 0.51
C LEU A 315 0.61 -38.55 -0.24
N GLU A 316 1.37 -39.58 0.17
CA GLU A 316 2.59 -40.00 -0.49
C GLU A 316 2.34 -40.49 -1.93
N ALA A 317 1.24 -41.18 -2.18
CA ALA A 317 0.82 -41.57 -3.54
C ALA A 317 0.61 -40.37 -4.48
N ARG A 318 0.34 -39.16 -3.90
CA ARG A 318 0.20 -37.91 -4.64
C ARG A 318 1.45 -37.02 -4.54
N GLY A 319 2.55 -37.51 -3.95
CA GLY A 319 3.80 -36.75 -3.78
C GLY A 319 3.74 -35.66 -2.70
N LEU A 320 2.77 -35.76 -1.78
CA LEU A 320 2.54 -34.79 -0.68
C LEU A 320 2.95 -35.45 0.66
N HIS A 321 3.38 -34.61 1.61
CA HIS A 321 3.81 -35.10 2.94
C HIS A 321 3.21 -34.20 4.03
N LEU A 322 2.96 -34.81 5.20
CA LEU A 322 2.57 -34.05 6.39
C LEU A 322 3.73 -33.16 6.89
N ARG A 323 3.40 -32.11 7.63
CA ARG A 323 4.38 -31.25 8.28
C ARG A 323 5.24 -32.10 9.25
N GLN A 324 6.54 -32.00 9.11
CA GLN A 324 7.46 -32.59 10.09
C GLN A 324 7.44 -31.76 11.40
N ASP A 325 7.43 -32.48 12.56
CA ASP A 325 7.45 -31.84 13.88
C ASP A 325 8.70 -31.01 14.15
#